data_7d9079ed977d2298276fca711a4a1652
#
_entry.id   7d9079ed977d2298276fca711a4a1652
#
_cell.length_a   1.000
_cell.length_b   1.000
_cell.length_c   1.000
_cell.angle_alpha   90.00
_cell.angle_beta   90.00
_cell.angle_gamma   90.00
#
_symmetry.space_group_name_H-M   'P 1'
#
loop_
_entity.id
_entity.type
_entity.pdbx_description
1 polymer ?
#
loop_
_entity_poly.entity_id
_entity_poly.type
_entity_poly.pdbx_seq_one_letter_code
_entity_poly.pdbx_strand_id
1 'polypeptide(L)'
;LPTDGYVQLDTENLNELDEDGRARLRARLVGFVFQSFQLMPGFTALENVMLPLELAARPEPAETASALLRRVGLAERMHHYPKQLSGGEQQRVAIARAFSIAPAILFADEPTGNLDADTGENIIELLFELNREHGTTLVLVTQDEHLASRCERRLHLHAGT
;
A
#
# COMPACT_ATOMS: atom_id res chain seq x y z
N LEU A 1 -13.33 11.61 -11.22
CA LEU A 1 -13.69 12.89 -10.60
C LEU A 1 -15.12 12.80 -10.07
N PRO A 2 -15.48 13.52 -8.99
CA PRO A 2 -16.83 13.53 -8.47
C PRO A 2 -17.79 14.19 -9.48
N THR A 3 -19.08 13.81 -9.42
CA THR A 3 -20.14 14.42 -10.26
C THR A 3 -20.41 15.86 -9.83
N ASP A 4 -20.24 16.14 -8.53
CA ASP A 4 -20.37 17.47 -7.93
C ASP A 4 -19.34 17.62 -6.80
N GLY A 5 -18.92 18.88 -6.53
CA GLY A 5 -17.90 19.18 -5.55
C GLY A 5 -16.46 19.07 -6.10
N TYR A 6 -15.49 18.97 -5.20
CA TYR A 6 -14.07 18.87 -5.54
C TYR A 6 -13.36 17.85 -4.63
N VAL A 7 -12.24 17.32 -5.12
CA VAL A 7 -11.35 16.46 -4.34
C VAL A 7 -10.01 17.17 -4.19
N GLN A 8 -9.59 17.34 -2.96
CA GLN A 8 -8.28 17.89 -2.62
C GLN A 8 -7.43 16.81 -1.95
N LEU A 9 -6.20 16.68 -2.43
CA LEU A 9 -5.19 15.79 -1.85
C LEU A 9 -3.97 16.64 -1.47
N ASP A 10 -3.69 16.71 -0.17
CA ASP A 10 -2.74 17.68 0.38
C ASP A 10 -3.17 19.11 -0.01
N THR A 11 -2.35 19.84 -0.70
CA THR A 11 -2.65 21.22 -1.18
C THR A 11 -3.18 21.27 -2.61
N GLU A 12 -3.23 20.13 -3.32
CA GLU A 12 -3.56 20.05 -4.74
C GLU A 12 -5.04 19.72 -4.96
N ASN A 13 -5.71 20.51 -5.79
CA ASN A 13 -7.09 20.23 -6.23
C ASN A 13 -7.07 19.30 -7.45
N LEU A 14 -7.58 18.08 -7.30
CA LEU A 14 -7.57 17.07 -8.36
C LEU A 14 -8.42 17.46 -9.58
N ASN A 15 -9.44 18.30 -9.37
CA ASN A 15 -10.33 18.73 -10.44
C ASN A 15 -9.63 19.69 -11.43
N GLU A 16 -8.58 20.39 -10.97
CA GLU A 16 -7.80 21.34 -11.77
C GLU A 16 -6.67 20.67 -12.56
N LEU A 17 -6.33 19.41 -12.20
CA LEU A 17 -5.27 18.66 -12.85
C LEU A 17 -5.79 17.90 -14.08
N ASP A 18 -4.97 17.85 -15.12
CA ASP A 18 -5.14 16.91 -16.22
C ASP A 18 -4.86 15.46 -15.77
N GLU A 19 -5.03 14.50 -16.67
CA GLU A 19 -4.84 13.09 -16.34
C GLU A 19 -3.41 12.77 -15.96
N ASP A 20 -2.44 13.36 -16.64
CA ASP A 20 -1.01 13.20 -16.33
C ASP A 20 -0.64 13.84 -14.99
N GLY A 21 -1.20 15.01 -14.66
CA GLY A 21 -1.05 15.67 -13.39
C GLY A 21 -1.58 14.82 -12.23
N ARG A 22 -2.78 14.25 -12.38
CA ARG A 22 -3.37 13.31 -11.42
C ARG A 22 -2.55 12.05 -11.26
N ALA A 23 -2.01 11.50 -12.36
CA ALA A 23 -1.15 10.31 -12.31
C ALA A 23 0.16 10.60 -11.54
N ARG A 24 0.81 11.74 -11.82
CA ARG A 24 2.01 12.19 -11.09
C ARG A 24 1.73 12.41 -9.61
N LEU A 25 0.61 13.04 -9.27
CA LEU A 25 0.22 13.27 -7.87
C LEU A 25 -0.02 11.95 -7.13
N ARG A 26 -0.77 11.01 -7.75
CA ARG A 26 -0.96 9.66 -7.20
C ARG A 26 0.38 8.96 -6.94
N ALA A 27 1.26 8.94 -7.94
CA ALA A 27 2.56 8.29 -7.83
C ALA A 27 3.44 8.87 -6.71
N ARG A 28 3.25 10.14 -6.38
CA ARG A 28 4.01 10.84 -5.33
C ARG A 28 3.44 10.66 -3.93
N LEU A 29 2.12 10.69 -3.78
CA LEU A 29 1.46 10.84 -2.48
C LEU A 29 0.65 9.62 -2.03
N VAL A 30 0.34 8.69 -2.93
CA VAL A 30 -0.63 7.63 -2.64
C VAL A 30 -0.01 6.25 -2.78
N GLY A 31 -0.08 5.47 -1.71
CA GLY A 31 0.22 4.04 -1.71
C GLY A 31 -1.07 3.22 -1.79
N PHE A 32 -0.97 2.01 -2.35
CA PHE A 32 -2.08 1.06 -2.43
C PHE A 32 -1.65 -0.32 -1.97
N VAL A 33 -2.49 -0.94 -1.14
CA VAL A 33 -2.42 -2.35 -0.75
C VAL A 33 -3.75 -2.99 -1.14
N PHE A 34 -3.72 -4.04 -1.96
CA PHE A 34 -4.90 -4.72 -2.46
C PHE A 34 -5.04 -6.13 -1.89
N GLN A 35 -6.23 -6.65 -1.84
CA GLN A 35 -6.53 -8.02 -1.45
C GLN A 35 -5.78 -9.05 -2.31
N SER A 36 -5.62 -8.81 -3.60
CA SER A 36 -4.95 -9.72 -4.56
C SER A 36 -3.47 -9.41 -4.77
N PHE A 37 -2.84 -8.69 -3.83
CA PHE A 37 -1.42 -8.30 -3.79
C PHE A 37 -0.94 -7.44 -4.97
N GLN A 38 -1.45 -7.66 -6.18
CA GLN A 38 -1.11 -6.93 -7.42
C GLN A 38 0.40 -6.83 -7.68
N LEU A 39 1.15 -7.90 -7.37
CA LEU A 39 2.58 -7.98 -7.67
C LEU A 39 2.81 -8.24 -9.16
N MET A 40 3.87 -7.66 -9.69
CA MET A 40 4.33 -7.92 -11.05
C MET A 40 4.96 -9.31 -11.11
N PRO A 41 4.38 -10.29 -11.82
CA PRO A 41 4.79 -11.69 -11.74
C PRO A 41 6.18 -11.98 -12.36
N GLY A 42 6.63 -11.11 -13.25
CA GLY A 42 7.95 -11.17 -13.88
C GLY A 42 9.08 -10.51 -13.08
N PHE A 43 8.76 -9.92 -11.93
CA PHE A 43 9.70 -9.22 -11.06
C PHE A 43 9.86 -10.00 -9.74
N THR A 44 11.07 -9.98 -9.20
CA THR A 44 11.36 -10.47 -7.85
C THR A 44 10.69 -9.59 -6.80
N ALA A 45 10.71 -10.01 -5.52
CA ALA A 45 10.23 -9.19 -4.41
C ALA A 45 10.96 -7.84 -4.37
N LEU A 46 12.28 -7.85 -4.55
CA LEU A 46 13.10 -6.64 -4.57
C LEU A 46 12.68 -5.69 -5.71
N GLU A 47 12.58 -6.19 -6.92
CA GLU A 47 12.20 -5.40 -8.09
C GLU A 47 10.77 -4.85 -7.99
N ASN A 48 9.84 -5.61 -7.40
CA ASN A 48 8.49 -5.11 -7.11
C ASN A 48 8.49 -3.90 -6.18
N VAL A 49 9.35 -3.88 -5.15
CA VAL A 49 9.46 -2.76 -4.21
C VAL A 49 10.29 -1.61 -4.79
N MET A 50 11.26 -1.90 -5.65
CA MET A 50 12.09 -0.89 -6.35
C MET A 50 11.28 -0.10 -7.37
N LEU A 51 10.34 -0.72 -8.07
CA LEU A 51 9.66 -0.13 -9.22
C LEU A 51 9.08 1.27 -8.94
N PRO A 52 8.31 1.52 -7.86
CA PRO A 52 7.82 2.87 -7.57
C PRO A 52 8.94 3.88 -7.32
N LEU A 53 10.04 3.45 -6.71
CA LEU A 53 11.21 4.31 -6.43
C LEU A 53 11.92 4.73 -7.72
N GLU A 54 12.09 3.80 -8.66
CA GLU A 54 12.68 4.06 -9.98
C GLU A 54 11.81 5.01 -10.80
N LEU A 55 10.49 4.77 -10.83
CA LEU A 55 9.54 5.65 -11.53
C LEU A 55 9.50 7.07 -10.94
N ALA A 56 9.74 7.19 -9.63
CA ALA A 56 9.84 8.48 -8.94
C ALA A 56 11.25 9.08 -8.98
N ALA A 57 12.20 8.46 -9.72
CA ALA A 57 13.61 8.85 -9.80
C ALA A 57 14.26 9.08 -8.41
N ARG A 58 13.89 8.24 -7.43
CA ARG A 58 14.48 8.30 -6.09
C ARG A 58 15.93 7.81 -6.11
N PRO A 59 16.81 8.39 -5.30
CA PRO A 59 18.17 7.88 -5.15
C PRO A 59 18.16 6.48 -4.50
N GLU A 60 19.13 5.66 -4.86
CA GLU A 60 19.41 4.36 -4.22
C GLU A 60 18.17 3.44 -4.05
N PRO A 61 17.40 3.19 -5.14
CA PRO A 61 16.16 2.44 -5.04
C PRO A 61 16.37 1.02 -4.49
N ALA A 62 17.48 0.36 -4.81
CA ALA A 62 17.79 -0.98 -4.34
C ALA A 62 18.08 -1.03 -2.84
N GLU A 63 18.76 -0.04 -2.28
CA GLU A 63 19.04 0.04 -0.84
C GLU A 63 17.76 0.28 -0.05
N THR A 64 16.95 1.25 -0.49
CA THR A 64 15.65 1.56 0.12
C THR A 64 14.72 0.34 0.09
N ALA A 65 14.59 -0.31 -1.06
CA ALA A 65 13.76 -1.51 -1.21
C ALA A 65 14.26 -2.67 -0.33
N SER A 66 15.58 -2.88 -0.29
CA SER A 66 16.18 -3.91 0.56
C SER A 66 15.95 -3.65 2.05
N ALA A 67 16.03 -2.40 2.49
CA ALA A 67 15.76 -2.01 3.88
C ALA A 67 14.29 -2.30 4.26
N LEU A 68 13.35 -1.94 3.38
CA LEU A 68 11.92 -2.21 3.59
C LEU A 68 11.62 -3.71 3.61
N LEU A 69 12.21 -4.50 2.71
CA LEU A 69 12.02 -5.96 2.71
C LEU A 69 12.58 -6.60 3.98
N ARG A 70 13.70 -6.13 4.50
CA ARG A 70 14.20 -6.55 5.83
C ARG A 70 13.20 -6.15 6.93
N ARG A 71 12.67 -4.93 6.91
CA ARG A 71 11.70 -4.44 7.90
C ARG A 71 10.42 -5.30 7.94
N VAL A 72 9.96 -5.79 6.79
CA VAL A 72 8.78 -6.67 6.71
C VAL A 72 9.13 -8.17 6.87
N GLY A 73 10.37 -8.51 7.25
CA GLY A 73 10.80 -9.88 7.54
C GLY A 73 11.07 -10.75 6.31
N LEU A 74 11.41 -10.15 5.16
CA LEU A 74 11.66 -10.84 3.89
C LEU A 74 13.11 -10.75 3.41
N ALA A 75 14.09 -10.60 4.33
CA ALA A 75 15.51 -10.52 3.99
C ALA A 75 15.98 -11.67 3.07
N GLU A 76 15.59 -12.91 3.39
CA GLU A 76 15.99 -14.12 2.66
C GLU A 76 15.12 -14.40 1.42
N ARG A 77 14.12 -13.56 1.15
CA ARG A 77 13.14 -13.71 0.07
C ARG A 77 13.24 -12.65 -1.03
N MET A 78 14.19 -11.74 -0.94
CA MET A 78 14.33 -10.57 -1.84
C MET A 78 14.38 -10.95 -3.33
N HIS A 79 15.03 -12.07 -3.65
CA HIS A 79 15.21 -12.55 -5.02
C HIS A 79 14.18 -13.59 -5.47
N HIS A 80 13.16 -13.86 -4.66
CA HIS A 80 12.07 -14.76 -5.01
C HIS A 80 11.03 -14.03 -5.88
N TYR A 81 10.49 -14.74 -6.86
CA TYR A 81 9.36 -14.30 -7.66
C TYR A 81 8.04 -14.51 -6.90
N PRO A 82 6.96 -13.77 -7.19
CA PRO A 82 5.68 -13.91 -6.50
C PRO A 82 5.18 -15.36 -6.39
N LYS A 83 5.33 -16.16 -7.43
CA LYS A 83 4.93 -17.58 -7.45
C LYS A 83 5.69 -18.48 -6.45
N GLN A 84 6.80 -18.01 -5.91
CA GLN A 84 7.64 -18.72 -4.94
C GLN A 84 7.35 -18.28 -3.50
N LEU A 85 6.48 -17.29 -3.34
CA LEU A 85 6.12 -16.68 -2.07
C LEU A 85 4.73 -17.16 -1.61
N SER A 86 4.57 -17.40 -0.31
CA SER A 86 3.26 -17.62 0.30
C SER A 86 2.38 -16.37 0.17
N GLY A 87 1.06 -16.49 0.40
CA GLY A 87 0.15 -15.35 0.37
C GLY A 87 0.54 -14.25 1.34
N GLY A 88 0.91 -14.61 2.56
CA GLY A 88 1.39 -13.65 3.57
C GLY A 88 2.71 -12.98 3.19
N GLU A 89 3.65 -13.71 2.56
CA GLU A 89 4.89 -13.13 2.04
C GLU A 89 4.61 -12.17 0.87
N GLN A 90 3.71 -12.53 -0.04
CA GLN A 90 3.28 -11.64 -1.13
C GLN A 90 2.64 -10.34 -0.61
N GLN A 91 1.80 -10.44 0.43
CA GLN A 91 1.19 -9.27 1.05
C GLN A 91 2.24 -8.38 1.73
N ARG A 92 3.25 -8.96 2.39
CA ARG A 92 4.38 -8.19 2.94
C ARG A 92 5.18 -7.46 1.85
N VAL A 93 5.39 -8.08 0.68
CA VAL A 93 6.00 -7.38 -0.48
C VAL A 93 5.12 -6.23 -0.95
N ALA A 94 3.80 -6.44 -1.07
CA ALA A 94 2.84 -5.40 -1.48
C ALA A 94 2.83 -4.22 -0.50
N ILE A 95 2.88 -4.49 0.81
CA ILE A 95 2.99 -3.45 1.85
C ILE A 95 4.33 -2.71 1.72
N ALA A 96 5.46 -3.41 1.63
CA ALA A 96 6.76 -2.77 1.45
C ALA A 96 6.80 -1.88 0.20
N ARG A 97 6.22 -2.33 -0.91
CA ARG A 97 6.06 -1.55 -2.14
C ARG A 97 5.23 -0.29 -1.92
N ALA A 98 4.11 -0.39 -1.20
CA ALA A 98 3.23 0.75 -0.96
C ALA A 98 3.90 1.82 -0.08
N PHE A 99 4.72 1.43 0.89
CA PHE A 99 5.46 2.35 1.74
C PHE A 99 6.79 2.86 1.14
N SER A 100 7.26 2.28 0.03
CA SER A 100 8.57 2.63 -0.54
C SER A 100 8.72 4.11 -0.92
N ILE A 101 7.64 4.73 -1.38
CA ILE A 101 7.61 6.15 -1.75
C ILE A 101 7.34 7.09 -0.56
N ALA A 102 7.20 6.56 0.67
CA ALA A 102 6.76 7.29 1.86
C ALA A 102 5.45 8.08 1.58
N PRO A 103 4.32 7.39 1.30
CA PRO A 103 3.10 8.03 0.86
C PRO A 103 2.46 8.88 1.96
N ALA A 104 1.81 9.98 1.59
CA ALA A 104 0.99 10.77 2.51
C ALA A 104 -0.32 10.04 2.88
N ILE A 105 -0.87 9.27 1.93
CA ILE A 105 -2.08 8.47 2.11
C ILE A 105 -1.84 7.05 1.61
N LEU A 106 -2.26 6.07 2.39
CA LEU A 106 -2.27 4.66 2.03
C LEU A 106 -3.72 4.15 1.98
N PHE A 107 -4.14 3.65 0.84
CA PHE A 107 -5.38 2.92 0.69
C PHE A 107 -5.12 1.42 0.82
N ALA A 108 -5.81 0.76 1.74
CA ALA A 108 -5.76 -0.68 1.93
C ALA A 108 -7.17 -1.26 1.72
N ASP A 109 -7.33 -2.03 0.65
CA ASP A 109 -8.59 -2.63 0.25
C ASP A 109 -8.56 -4.13 0.59
N GLU A 110 -9.32 -4.53 1.62
CA GLU A 110 -9.39 -5.89 2.18
C GLU A 110 -8.00 -6.55 2.32
N PRO A 111 -7.04 -5.92 3.03
CA PRO A 111 -5.62 -6.30 2.97
C PRO A 111 -5.32 -7.72 3.48
N THR A 112 -6.29 -8.38 4.11
CA THR A 112 -6.18 -9.74 4.66
C THR A 112 -7.19 -10.73 4.09
N GLY A 113 -8.05 -10.31 3.16
CA GLY A 113 -9.16 -11.10 2.66
C GLY A 113 -8.79 -12.42 1.97
N ASN A 114 -7.52 -12.60 1.57
CA ASN A 114 -6.99 -13.83 0.95
C ASN A 114 -6.04 -14.62 1.87
N LEU A 115 -6.03 -14.32 3.18
CA LEU A 115 -5.11 -14.92 4.14
C LEU A 115 -5.89 -15.69 5.22
N ASP A 116 -5.23 -16.67 5.83
CA ASP A 116 -5.73 -17.28 7.05
C ASP A 116 -5.70 -16.28 8.22
N ALA A 117 -6.46 -16.56 9.29
CA ALA A 117 -6.66 -15.63 10.39
C ALA A 117 -5.34 -15.22 11.07
N ASP A 118 -4.45 -16.17 11.35
CA ASP A 118 -3.19 -15.91 12.05
C ASP A 118 -2.23 -15.08 11.19
N THR A 119 -2.14 -15.40 9.91
CA THR A 119 -1.35 -14.62 8.95
C THR A 119 -1.96 -13.24 8.78
N GLY A 120 -3.28 -13.14 8.69
CA GLY A 120 -4.01 -11.88 8.58
C GLY A 120 -3.71 -10.92 9.72
N GLU A 121 -3.78 -11.39 10.98
CA GLU A 121 -3.50 -10.58 12.16
C GLU A 121 -2.06 -10.02 12.11
N ASN A 122 -1.06 -10.86 11.78
CA ASN A 122 0.33 -10.42 11.64
C ASN A 122 0.52 -9.36 10.54
N ILE A 123 -0.24 -9.44 9.45
CA ILE A 123 -0.21 -8.45 8.35
C ILE A 123 -0.82 -7.13 8.82
N ILE A 124 -1.90 -7.18 9.57
CA ILE A 124 -2.56 -5.98 10.12
C ILE A 124 -1.65 -5.27 11.13
N GLU A 125 -1.03 -6.00 12.05
CA GLU A 125 -0.06 -5.41 12.99
C GLU A 125 1.07 -4.70 12.24
N LEU A 126 1.68 -5.37 11.27
CA LEU A 126 2.74 -4.79 10.44
C LEU A 126 2.27 -3.51 9.71
N LEU A 127 1.05 -3.52 9.16
CA LEU A 127 0.49 -2.37 8.46
C LEU A 127 0.33 -1.17 9.39
N PHE A 128 -0.21 -1.38 10.60
CA PHE A 128 -0.37 -0.32 11.59
C PHE A 128 0.97 0.17 12.17
N GLU A 129 1.95 -0.73 12.35
CA GLU A 129 3.31 -0.33 12.76
C GLU A 129 3.96 0.60 11.73
N LEU A 130 4.01 0.19 10.47
CA LEU A 130 4.57 1.00 9.39
C LEU A 130 3.82 2.33 9.22
N ASN A 131 2.49 2.29 9.36
CA ASN A 131 1.68 3.50 9.30
C ASN A 131 2.07 4.52 10.38
N ARG A 132 2.29 4.07 11.61
CA ARG A 132 2.75 4.93 12.71
C ARG A 132 4.18 5.45 12.49
N GLU A 133 5.08 4.57 12.02
CA GLU A 133 6.48 4.93 11.73
C GLU A 133 6.59 6.02 10.67
N HIS A 134 5.75 5.97 9.63
CA HIS A 134 5.79 6.91 8.51
C HIS A 134 4.86 8.12 8.67
N GLY A 135 3.96 8.11 9.66
CA GLY A 135 2.97 9.19 9.83
C GLY A 135 1.98 9.29 8.66
N THR A 136 1.71 8.19 7.98
CA THR A 136 0.83 8.10 6.80
C THR A 136 -0.64 8.12 7.23
N THR A 137 -1.51 8.77 6.48
CA THR A 137 -2.96 8.63 6.66
C THR A 137 -3.43 7.30 6.06
N LEU A 138 -3.91 6.38 6.89
CA LEU A 138 -4.43 5.09 6.45
C LEU A 138 -5.93 5.17 6.18
N VAL A 139 -6.34 4.82 4.96
CA VAL A 139 -7.74 4.60 4.57
C VAL A 139 -7.92 3.10 4.34
N LEU A 140 -8.65 2.47 5.26
CA LEU A 140 -8.87 1.02 5.24
C LEU A 140 -10.30 0.73 4.78
N VAL A 141 -10.43 -0.11 3.76
CA VAL A 141 -11.72 -0.67 3.31
C VAL A 141 -11.77 -2.12 3.80
N THR A 142 -12.77 -2.44 4.61
CA THR A 142 -12.92 -3.80 5.15
C THR A 142 -14.35 -4.10 5.55
N GLN A 143 -14.72 -5.37 5.49
CA GLN A 143 -15.96 -5.92 6.07
C GLN A 143 -15.74 -6.47 7.49
N ASP A 144 -14.50 -6.52 7.96
CA ASP A 144 -14.16 -6.98 9.31
C ASP A 144 -14.36 -5.84 10.32
N GLU A 145 -15.40 -5.98 11.17
CA GLU A 145 -15.70 -5.00 12.21
C GLU A 145 -14.63 -4.90 13.29
N HIS A 146 -13.92 -6.00 13.59
CA HIS A 146 -12.82 -5.99 14.54
C HIS A 146 -11.69 -5.12 14.02
N LEU A 147 -11.31 -5.30 12.75
CA LEU A 147 -10.30 -4.48 12.10
C LEU A 147 -10.74 -3.00 11.99
N ALA A 148 -12.00 -2.76 11.58
CA ALA A 148 -12.55 -1.41 11.53
C ALA A 148 -12.56 -0.72 12.91
N SER A 149 -12.67 -1.49 14.01
CA SER A 149 -12.66 -0.94 15.37
C SER A 149 -11.32 -0.34 15.79
N ARG A 150 -10.24 -0.68 15.10
CA ARG A 150 -8.88 -0.17 15.35
C ARG A 150 -8.62 1.20 14.70
N CYS A 151 -9.53 1.66 13.82
CA CYS A 151 -9.42 2.95 13.16
C CYS A 151 -10.05 4.07 14.02
N GLU A 152 -9.47 5.28 13.99
CA GLU A 152 -9.96 6.45 14.72
C GLU A 152 -11.33 6.92 14.21
N ARG A 153 -11.58 6.77 12.91
CA ARG A 153 -12.83 7.17 12.25
C ARG A 153 -13.36 6.02 11.42
N ARG A 154 -14.69 5.86 11.42
CA ARG A 154 -15.39 4.85 10.62
C ARG A 154 -16.49 5.50 9.78
N LEU A 155 -16.59 5.05 8.53
CA LEU A 155 -17.66 5.40 7.61
C LEU A 155 -18.34 4.09 7.20
N HIS A 156 -19.66 4.01 7.42
CA HIS A 156 -20.44 2.87 6.98
C HIS A 156 -21.13 3.22 5.66
N LEU A 157 -20.92 2.39 4.64
CA LEU A 157 -21.56 2.53 3.34
C LEU A 157 -22.70 1.49 3.23
N HIS A 158 -23.93 1.97 3.07
CA HIS A 158 -25.09 1.12 2.83
C HIS A 158 -25.57 1.31 1.39
N ALA A 159 -25.56 0.24 0.58
CA ALA A 159 -26.06 0.25 -0.81
C ALA A 159 -25.52 1.41 -1.66
N GLY A 160 -24.29 1.86 -1.41
CA GLY A 160 -23.66 2.92 -2.18
C GLY A 160 -24.05 4.35 -1.78
N THR A 161 -24.70 4.51 -0.63
CA THR A 161 -25.06 5.82 -0.05
C THR A 161 -24.38 6.05 1.29
#